data_beb96cf13ca7d4dfd8f60e349d5a97e1
#
_entry.id   beb96cf13ca7d4dfd8f60e349d5a97e1
#
_cell.length_a   1.000
_cell.length_b   1.000
_cell.length_c   1.000
_cell.angle_alpha   90.00
_cell.angle_beta   90.00
_cell.angle_gamma   90.00
#
_symmetry.space_group_name_H-M   'P 1'
#
loop_
_entity.id
_entity.type
_entity.pdbx_description
1 polymer ?
#
loop_
_entity_poly.entity_id
_entity_poly.type
_entity_poly.pdbx_seq_one_letter_code
_entity_poly.pdbx_strand_id
1 'polypeptide(L)'
;MSINKVILVGNVGREPQVRYFERGGGVASFSLATTERGYTTQSGTVVADRTEWHNIVFWGKIAETVEKYVHKGDKVYVEGRLRNRSYDDQSGVRHNVTEVYADTLEIMPRAAGNDRVLSAGYPDEPTSDDLK
;
A
#
# COMPACT_ATOMS: atom_id res chain seq x y z
N MET A 1 15.65 -8.37 -22.60
CA MET A 1 14.98 -7.28 -21.92
C MET A 1 13.89 -7.79 -21.00
N SER A 2 13.70 -7.18 -19.86
CA SER A 2 12.65 -7.60 -18.94
C SER A 2 12.08 -6.38 -18.20
N ILE A 3 10.92 -6.57 -17.60
CA ILE A 3 10.25 -5.50 -16.86
C ILE A 3 9.81 -6.07 -15.52
N ASN A 4 10.04 -5.30 -14.48
CA ASN A 4 9.55 -5.64 -13.14
C ASN A 4 9.01 -4.35 -12.56
N LYS A 5 7.69 -4.16 -12.69
CA LYS A 5 7.04 -2.91 -12.29
C LYS A 5 5.74 -3.21 -11.58
N VAL A 6 5.54 -2.56 -10.46
CA VAL A 6 4.32 -2.71 -9.68
C VAL A 6 3.74 -1.33 -9.46
N ILE A 7 2.44 -1.18 -9.67
CA ILE A 7 1.73 0.06 -9.42
C ILE A 7 0.54 -0.31 -8.55
N LEU A 8 0.42 0.34 -7.40
CA LEU A 8 -0.65 0.06 -6.46
C LEU A 8 -1.27 1.34 -5.94
N VAL A 9 -2.59 1.32 -5.77
CA VAL A 9 -3.29 2.38 -5.06
C VAL A 9 -4.12 1.66 -4.01
N GLY A 10 -3.93 2.01 -2.76
CA GLY A 10 -4.66 1.33 -1.70
C GLY A 10 -4.55 2.08 -0.39
N ASN A 11 -4.97 1.43 0.67
CA ASN A 11 -5.00 2.06 1.98
C ASN A 11 -3.96 1.44 2.91
N VAL A 12 -3.30 2.30 3.67
CA VAL A 12 -2.27 1.87 4.60
C VAL A 12 -2.91 1.16 5.78
N GLY A 13 -2.45 -0.04 6.08
CA GLY A 13 -3.09 -0.89 7.08
C GLY A 13 -2.68 -0.61 8.51
N ARG A 14 -1.51 -0.04 8.72
CA ARG A 14 -1.06 0.32 10.06
C ARG A 14 0.05 1.33 9.94
N GLU A 15 0.39 1.96 11.04
CA GLU A 15 1.42 2.98 11.01
C GLU A 15 2.72 2.42 10.48
N PRO A 16 3.40 3.12 9.60
CA PRO A 16 4.65 2.63 9.05
C PRO A 16 5.72 2.44 10.12
N GLN A 17 6.55 1.46 9.90
CA GLN A 17 7.70 1.22 10.76
C GLN A 17 8.91 1.81 10.07
N VAL A 18 9.65 2.66 10.76
CA VAL A 18 10.77 3.37 10.15
C VAL A 18 12.00 3.18 11.00
N ARG A 19 13.13 2.93 10.34
CA ARG A 19 14.38 2.76 11.03
C ARG A 19 15.44 3.55 10.28
N TYR A 20 16.28 4.26 11.02
CA TYR A 20 17.33 5.07 10.43
C TYR A 20 18.68 4.43 10.65
N PHE A 21 19.58 4.62 9.70
CA PHE A 21 20.92 4.06 9.77
C PHE A 21 21.90 5.11 10.23
N GLU A 22 22.97 4.69 10.88
CA GLU A 22 23.96 5.62 11.40
C GLU A 22 24.62 6.43 10.30
N ARG A 23 24.71 5.86 9.11
CA ARG A 23 25.36 6.55 8.02
C ARG A 23 24.42 7.44 7.23
N GLY A 24 23.23 7.60 7.71
CA GLY A 24 22.22 8.39 7.00
C GLY A 24 21.30 7.50 6.21
N GLY A 25 20.14 8.02 5.89
CA GLY A 25 19.12 7.27 5.21
C GLY A 25 18.40 6.35 6.16
N GLY A 26 17.43 5.65 5.65
CA GLY A 26 16.64 4.75 6.47
C GLY A 26 15.84 3.79 5.63
N VAL A 27 15.00 3.03 6.30
CA VAL A 27 14.07 2.12 5.64
C VAL A 27 12.72 2.28 6.31
N ALA A 28 11.68 2.41 5.51
CA ALA A 28 10.31 2.51 6.00
C ALA A 28 9.50 1.39 5.38
N SER A 29 8.62 0.78 6.16
CA SER A 29 7.78 -0.28 5.62
C SER A 29 6.38 -0.16 6.17
N PHE A 30 5.42 -0.53 5.35
CA PHE A 30 4.03 -0.60 5.79
C PHE A 30 3.29 -1.60 4.94
N SER A 31 2.10 -1.99 5.39
CA SER A 31 1.26 -2.87 4.61
C SER A 31 0.22 -2.03 3.90
N LEU A 32 -0.09 -2.39 2.67
CA LEU A 32 -1.04 -1.66 1.84
C LEU A 32 -2.11 -2.62 1.39
N ALA A 33 -3.36 -2.25 1.59
CA ALA A 33 -4.49 -3.08 1.20
C ALA A 33 -5.04 -2.61 -0.13
N THR A 34 -5.18 -3.52 -1.09
CA THR A 34 -5.91 -3.23 -2.31
C THR A 34 -7.14 -4.12 -2.30
N THR A 35 -8.30 -3.54 -2.54
CA THR A 35 -9.55 -4.27 -2.41
C THR A 35 -10.30 -4.25 -3.73
N GLU A 36 -10.66 -5.43 -4.18
CA GLU A 36 -11.52 -5.58 -5.33
C GLU A 36 -12.93 -5.70 -4.79
N ARG A 37 -13.83 -4.87 -5.30
CA ARG A 37 -15.16 -4.86 -4.79
C ARG A 37 -15.92 -6.10 -5.24
N GLY A 38 -16.67 -6.68 -4.33
CA GLY A 38 -17.53 -7.80 -4.65
C GLY A 38 -18.72 -7.40 -5.48
N TYR A 39 -19.48 -8.34 -5.93
CA TYR A 39 -20.63 -8.09 -6.79
C TYR A 39 -21.60 -9.25 -6.69
N THR A 40 -22.77 -9.05 -7.28
CA THR A 40 -23.77 -10.10 -7.36
C THR A 40 -23.99 -10.44 -8.84
N THR A 41 -23.90 -11.72 -9.15
CA THR A 41 -24.07 -12.15 -10.54
C THR A 41 -25.53 -12.13 -10.92
N GLN A 42 -25.80 -12.28 -12.22
CA GLN A 42 -27.17 -12.32 -12.69
C GLN A 42 -27.94 -13.49 -12.11
N SER A 43 -27.27 -14.58 -11.77
CA SER A 43 -27.93 -15.73 -11.21
C SER A 43 -28.13 -15.60 -9.70
N GLY A 44 -27.74 -14.47 -9.13
CA GLY A 44 -27.96 -14.26 -7.72
C GLY A 44 -26.81 -14.67 -6.81
N THR A 45 -25.70 -15.11 -7.38
CA THR A 45 -24.56 -15.50 -6.57
C THR A 45 -23.85 -14.26 -6.08
N VAL A 46 -23.56 -14.20 -4.79
CA VAL A 46 -22.87 -13.07 -4.20
C VAL A 46 -21.40 -13.36 -4.16
N VAL A 47 -20.58 -12.49 -4.74
CA VAL A 47 -19.16 -12.62 -4.72
C VAL A 47 -18.64 -11.55 -3.76
N ALA A 48 -17.93 -11.95 -2.72
CA ALA A 48 -17.49 -11.03 -1.67
C ALA A 48 -16.31 -10.17 -2.11
N ASP A 49 -16.07 -9.07 -1.39
CA ASP A 49 -14.92 -8.24 -1.62
C ASP A 49 -13.66 -9.07 -1.40
N ARG A 50 -12.62 -8.74 -2.11
CA ARG A 50 -11.36 -9.43 -1.95
C ARG A 50 -10.25 -8.43 -1.69
N THR A 51 -9.54 -8.61 -0.60
CA THR A 51 -8.47 -7.71 -0.21
C THR A 51 -7.14 -8.44 -0.28
N GLU A 52 -6.16 -7.80 -0.94
CA GLU A 52 -4.81 -8.31 -0.95
C GLU A 52 -3.95 -7.36 -0.12
N TRP A 53 -3.06 -7.93 0.66
CA TRP A 53 -2.15 -7.16 1.48
C TRP A 53 -0.76 -7.19 0.87
N HIS A 54 -0.19 -6.02 0.68
CA HIS A 54 1.12 -5.89 0.05
C HIS A 54 2.10 -5.29 1.03
N ASN A 55 3.31 -5.81 1.05
CA ASN A 55 4.36 -5.29 1.92
C ASN A 55 5.16 -4.28 1.12
N ILE A 56 5.15 -3.04 1.54
CA ILE A 56 5.78 -1.94 0.82
C ILE A 56 7.01 -1.48 1.60
N VAL A 57 8.14 -1.33 0.91
CA VAL A 57 9.38 -0.93 1.53
C VAL A 57 9.98 0.23 0.77
N PHE A 58 10.34 1.28 1.47
CA PHE A 58 11.04 2.44 0.91
C PHE A 58 12.41 2.55 1.56
N TRP A 59 13.43 2.71 0.74
CA TRP A 59 14.80 2.85 1.24
C TRP A 59 15.32 4.25 0.95
N GLY A 60 16.12 4.78 1.83
CA GLY A 60 16.81 6.04 1.61
C GLY A 60 16.07 7.21 2.24
N LYS A 61 16.28 8.39 1.69
CA LYS A 61 15.70 9.58 2.27
C LYS A 61 14.19 9.61 2.27
N ILE A 62 13.58 8.91 1.36
CA ILE A 62 12.12 8.90 1.28
C ILE A 62 11.52 8.28 2.54
N ALA A 63 12.32 7.53 3.32
CA ALA A 63 11.83 6.96 4.58
C ALA A 63 11.39 8.08 5.52
N GLU A 64 12.02 9.24 5.47
CA GLU A 64 11.62 10.35 6.33
C GLU A 64 10.26 10.88 5.91
N THR A 65 10.02 10.93 4.63
CA THR A 65 8.73 11.38 4.11
C THR A 65 7.63 10.42 4.56
N VAL A 66 7.92 9.13 4.52
CA VAL A 66 6.95 8.14 4.94
C VAL A 66 6.65 8.35 6.43
N GLU A 67 7.67 8.54 7.23
CA GLU A 67 7.47 8.72 8.66
C GLU A 67 6.63 9.94 8.97
N LYS A 68 6.88 11.03 8.28
CA LYS A 68 6.17 12.27 8.56
C LYS A 68 4.75 12.30 8.03
N TYR A 69 4.53 11.73 6.89
CA TYR A 69 3.27 11.99 6.19
C TYR A 69 2.36 10.78 5.96
N VAL A 70 2.86 9.57 6.09
CA VAL A 70 2.04 8.40 5.84
C VAL A 70 1.53 7.83 7.16
N HIS A 71 0.23 7.67 7.26
CA HIS A 71 -0.40 7.19 8.49
C HIS A 71 -1.42 6.10 8.19
N LYS A 72 -1.73 5.31 9.19
CA LYS A 72 -2.73 4.26 9.06
C LYS A 72 -4.00 4.84 8.48
N GLY A 73 -4.55 4.19 7.51
CA GLY A 73 -5.80 4.60 6.88
C GLY A 73 -5.64 5.50 5.68
N ASP A 74 -4.44 6.05 5.45
CA ASP A 74 -4.23 6.93 4.31
C ASP A 74 -4.33 6.17 3.01
N LYS A 75 -4.80 6.83 1.98
CA LYS A 75 -4.81 6.26 0.64
C LYS A 75 -3.58 6.75 -0.07
N VAL A 76 -2.81 5.84 -0.61
CA VAL A 76 -1.56 6.20 -1.25
C VAL A 76 -1.41 5.49 -2.60
N TYR A 77 -0.64 6.13 -3.48
CA TYR A 77 -0.25 5.58 -4.76
C TYR A 77 1.23 5.22 -4.64
N VAL A 78 1.60 4.02 -5.04
CA VAL A 78 2.95 3.53 -4.90
C VAL A 78 3.40 2.89 -6.20
N GLU A 79 4.63 3.16 -6.62
CA GLU A 79 5.24 2.44 -7.73
C GLU A 79 6.53 1.85 -7.25
N GLY A 80 6.86 0.69 -7.75
CA GLY A 80 8.10 0.03 -7.41
C GLY A 80 8.27 -1.25 -8.18
N ARG A 81 9.01 -2.17 -7.60
CA ARG A 81 9.26 -3.46 -8.21
C ARG A 81 9.15 -4.55 -7.17
N LEU A 82 8.85 -5.74 -7.62
CA LEU A 82 8.74 -6.87 -6.72
C LEU A 82 10.12 -7.37 -6.34
N ARG A 83 10.27 -7.74 -5.10
CA ARG A 83 11.51 -8.31 -4.62
C ARG A 83 11.17 -9.45 -3.66
N ASN A 84 11.80 -10.58 -3.86
CA ASN A 84 11.62 -11.70 -2.95
C ASN A 84 12.85 -11.84 -2.09
N ARG A 85 12.66 -12.17 -0.84
CA ARG A 85 13.79 -12.48 0.03
C ARG A 85 13.41 -13.61 0.97
N SER A 86 14.42 -14.26 1.51
CA SER A 86 14.20 -15.35 2.45
C SER A 86 14.89 -15.02 3.75
N TYR A 87 14.34 -15.49 4.83
CA TYR A 87 15.00 -15.37 6.13
C TYR A 87 14.64 -16.58 6.98
N ASP A 88 15.48 -16.87 7.98
CA ASP A 88 15.22 -17.97 8.88
C ASP A 88 14.73 -17.37 10.20
N ASP A 89 13.70 -17.95 10.77
CA ASP A 89 13.19 -17.45 12.03
C ASP A 89 13.99 -18.08 13.18
N GLN A 90 13.62 -17.75 14.41
CA GLN A 90 14.35 -18.22 15.57
C GLN A 90 14.30 -19.74 15.72
N SER A 91 13.31 -20.38 15.20
CA SER A 91 13.20 -21.84 15.28
C SER A 91 13.86 -22.51 14.09
N GLY A 92 14.51 -21.77 13.22
CA GLY A 92 15.20 -22.36 12.09
C GLY A 92 14.33 -22.59 10.86
N VAL A 93 13.09 -22.14 10.87
CA VAL A 93 12.21 -22.33 9.73
C VAL A 93 12.46 -21.21 8.73
N ARG A 94 12.62 -21.57 7.47
CA ARG A 94 12.86 -20.59 6.41
C ARG A 94 11.55 -19.98 5.94
N HIS A 95 11.52 -18.67 5.85
CA HIS A 95 10.36 -17.96 5.36
C HIS A 95 10.71 -17.20 4.10
N ASN A 96 9.80 -17.15 3.15
CA ASN A 96 9.97 -16.37 1.93
C ASN A 96 8.95 -15.27 1.98
N VAL A 97 9.39 -14.05 1.69
CA VAL A 97 8.48 -12.90 1.64
C VAL A 97 8.63 -12.20 0.31
N THR A 98 7.54 -11.68 -0.20
CA THR A 98 7.52 -10.88 -1.40
C THR A 98 7.19 -9.46 -0.97
N GLU A 99 8.03 -8.53 -1.38
CA GLU A 99 7.88 -7.14 -1.01
C GLU A 99 7.91 -6.27 -2.26
N VAL A 100 7.30 -5.10 -2.17
CA VAL A 100 7.39 -4.10 -3.22
C VAL A 100 8.44 -3.10 -2.75
N TYR A 101 9.57 -3.05 -3.47
CA TYR A 101 10.59 -2.07 -3.17
C TYR A 101 10.18 -0.86 -3.98
N ALA A 102 9.66 0.14 -3.28
CA ALA A 102 9.01 1.27 -3.89
C ALA A 102 9.94 2.45 -4.05
N ASP A 103 9.73 3.19 -5.11
CA ASP A 103 10.51 4.40 -5.37
C ASP A 103 9.64 5.62 -5.59
N THR A 104 8.34 5.45 -5.71
CA THR A 104 7.42 6.56 -5.94
C THR A 104 6.26 6.49 -4.96
N LEU A 105 5.95 7.59 -4.35
CA LEU A 105 4.88 7.68 -3.38
C LEU A 105 4.09 8.95 -3.59
N GLU A 106 2.76 8.82 -3.65
CA GLU A 106 1.89 9.97 -3.67
C GLU A 106 0.84 9.71 -2.60
N ILE A 107 0.65 10.64 -1.69
CA ILE A 107 -0.35 10.50 -0.66
C ILE A 107 -1.58 11.22 -1.12
N MET A 108 -2.68 10.52 -1.23
CA MET A 108 -3.88 11.12 -1.72
C MET A 108 -4.59 11.85 -0.61
N PRO A 109 -5.16 13.01 -0.91
CA PRO A 109 -5.80 13.79 0.13
C PRO A 109 -6.95 13.02 0.76
N ARG A 110 -7.11 13.18 2.04
CA ARG A 110 -8.20 12.54 2.71
C ARG A 110 -9.46 13.24 2.41
N ALA A 111 -10.52 12.47 2.42
CA ALA A 111 -11.80 13.03 2.22
C ALA A 111 -12.18 13.68 3.49
N ALA A 112 -11.90 14.86 3.70
CA ALA A 112 -12.21 15.52 4.88
C ALA A 112 -13.58 16.00 4.83
N GLY A 113 -14.43 15.18 4.78
CA GLY A 113 -15.75 15.62 4.78
C GLY A 113 -16.17 16.12 3.46
N ASN A 114 -15.42 16.81 2.80
CA ASN A 114 -15.89 17.29 1.61
C ASN A 114 -14.89 17.14 0.59
N ASP A 115 -13.88 16.57 0.88
CA ASP A 115 -12.99 16.53 -0.12
C ASP A 115 -13.35 15.60 -1.11
N ARG A 116 -14.54 15.18 -1.15
CA ARG A 116 -15.01 14.49 -2.22
C ARG A 116 -14.70 15.23 -3.38
N VAL A 117 -14.49 16.38 -3.30
CA VAL A 117 -14.20 17.19 -4.40
C VAL A 117 -13.05 16.62 -5.02
N LEU A 118 -12.23 15.99 -4.34
CA LEU A 118 -11.11 15.50 -4.90
C LEU A 118 -11.42 14.50 -5.80
N SER A 119 -12.41 13.85 -5.52
CA SER A 119 -12.72 12.77 -6.36
C SER A 119 -13.36 13.28 -7.49
N ALA A 120 -13.40 14.47 -7.67
CA ALA A 120 -14.02 15.02 -8.81
C ALA A 120 -13.45 14.31 -9.96
N GLY A 121 -12.29 13.88 -9.88
CA GLY A 121 -11.75 13.25 -11.02
C GLY A 121 -12.13 11.82 -11.04
N TYR A 122 -12.72 11.29 -10.01
CA TYR A 122 -13.04 9.94 -9.96
C TYR A 122 -14.40 9.85 -9.53
N PRO A 123 -15.08 9.26 -10.19
CA PRO A 123 -16.44 9.09 -9.86
C PRO A 123 -16.46 8.39 -8.58
N ASP A 124 -16.56 8.42 -8.13
CA ASP A 124 -16.64 7.97 -7.04
C ASP A 124 -16.50 6.95 -6.58
N GLU A 125 -16.26 6.83 -6.53
CA GLU A 125 -16.07 6.22 -6.14
C GLU A 125 -16.51 5.86 -5.34
N PRO A 126 -16.87 5.71 -5.31
CA PRO A 126 -17.39 5.45 -4.52
C PRO A 126 -17.24 5.33 -3.62
N THR A 127 -17.14 5.49 -3.51
CA THR A 127 -16.98 5.49 -2.83
C THR A 127 -16.67 5.54 -1.99
N SER A 128 -16.46 5.76 -1.75
CA SER A 128 -16.13 5.79 -0.97
C SER A 128 -16.42 5.67 0.00
N ASP A 129 -16.82 5.87 0.29
CA ASP A 129 -17.23 5.70 1.14
C ASP A 129 -17.41 4.74 1.29
N ASP A 130 -17.49 4.57 0.62
CA ASP A 130 -17.50 3.70 0.36
C ASP A 130 -16.39 3.17 0.26
N LEU A 131 -15.77 3.46 0.16
CA LEU A 131 -14.77 3.09 0.07
C LEU A 131 -14.18 3.05 1.01
N LYS A 132 -14.41 3.14 1.67
CA LYS A 132 -13.97 3.32 2.44
C LYS A 132 -13.79 2.74 2.90
#